data_a185eb8aa0e25eab9312137e0e16c590
#
_entry.id   a185eb8aa0e25eab9312137e0e16c590
#
_cell.length_a   1.000
_cell.length_b   1.000
_cell.length_c   1.000
_cell.angle_alpha   90.00
_cell.angle_beta   90.00
_cell.angle_gamma   90.00
#
_symmetry.space_group_name_H-M   'P 1'
#
loop_
_entity.id
_entity.type
_entity.pdbx_description
1 polymer ?
#
loop_
_entity_poly.entity_id
_entity_poly.type
_entity_poly.pdbx_seq_one_letter_code
_entity_poly.pdbx_strand_id
1 'polypeptide(L)'
;LSKQEQILKHLSARDHTKIFLFGGGKKEIKVLEEWAQHFPNVISTAGKLTINMELALMSNMDVMLVMDAANMHLASLVNIPVVSIWGATHPCAGFAGWNQSAANTIQIDLPCRPCSLSGEKHCYRKDYACLQGITPEMVIEHINKVIS
;
A
#
# COMPACT_ATOMS: atom_id res chain seq x y z
N LEU A 1 -9.85 2.51 15.23
CA LEU A 1 -8.64 2.44 14.38
C LEU A 1 -9.06 2.34 12.93
N SER A 2 -8.40 3.08 12.04
CA SER A 2 -8.55 2.88 10.59
C SER A 2 -8.05 1.48 10.18
N LYS A 3 -8.40 1.03 8.98
CA LYS A 3 -7.89 -0.26 8.48
C LYS A 3 -6.36 -0.26 8.37
N GLN A 4 -5.76 0.86 7.94
CA GLN A 4 -4.32 1.00 7.87
C GLN A 4 -3.65 0.87 9.24
N GLU A 5 -4.21 1.50 10.27
CA GLU A 5 -3.70 1.38 11.64
C GLU A 5 -3.83 -0.04 12.18
N GLN A 6 -4.90 -0.76 11.85
CA GLN A 6 -5.06 -2.17 12.23
C GLN A 6 -3.99 -3.05 11.59
N ILE A 7 -3.73 -2.85 10.29
CA ILE A 7 -2.66 -3.56 9.56
C ILE A 7 -1.30 -3.23 10.19
N LEU A 8 -1.03 -1.95 10.41
CA LEU A 8 0.23 -1.48 10.98
C LEU A 8 0.46 -2.05 12.38
N LYS A 9 -0.55 -2.03 13.24
CA LYS A 9 -0.52 -2.62 14.58
C LYS A 9 -0.19 -4.12 14.54
N HIS A 10 -0.83 -4.86 13.63
CA HIS A 10 -0.59 -6.29 13.49
C HIS A 10 0.84 -6.59 13.00
N LEU A 11 1.29 -5.90 11.96
CA LEU A 11 2.61 -6.12 11.39
C LEU A 11 3.73 -5.66 12.32
N SER A 12 3.54 -4.55 13.06
CA SER A 12 4.52 -4.04 14.02
C SER A 12 4.71 -4.95 15.24
N ALA A 13 3.74 -5.79 15.54
CA ALA A 13 3.84 -6.76 16.63
C ALA A 13 4.68 -8.01 16.28
N ARG A 14 5.12 -8.15 15.02
CA ARG A 14 5.94 -9.29 14.59
C ARG A 14 7.40 -9.08 14.98
N ASP A 15 8.03 -10.13 15.50
CA ASP A 15 9.46 -10.12 15.79
C ASP A 15 10.29 -9.88 14.51
N HIS A 16 11.41 -9.20 14.68
CA HIS A 16 12.38 -8.91 13.60
C HIS A 16 11.78 -8.17 12.40
N THR A 17 10.69 -7.42 12.61
CA THR A 17 10.03 -6.63 11.59
C THR A 17 10.35 -5.15 11.74
N LYS A 18 10.70 -4.48 10.66
CA LYS A 18 10.82 -3.03 10.57
C LYS A 18 9.92 -2.52 9.46
N ILE A 19 9.18 -1.46 9.72
CA ILE A 19 8.18 -0.91 8.80
C ILE A 19 8.57 0.52 8.47
N PHE A 20 8.62 0.84 7.18
CA PHE A 20 8.87 2.19 6.69
C PHE A 20 7.60 2.74 6.04
N LEU A 21 7.23 3.94 6.43
CA LEU A 21 6.05 4.63 5.92
C LEU A 21 6.48 5.68 4.89
N PHE A 22 6.07 5.47 3.65
CA PHE A 22 6.30 6.41 2.53
C PHE A 22 5.06 7.25 2.30
N GLY A 23 5.25 8.49 1.94
CA GLY A 23 4.16 9.40 1.62
C GLY A 23 4.64 10.81 1.38
N GLY A 24 3.73 11.70 1.01
CA GLY A 24 4.04 13.09 0.70
C GLY A 24 2.87 14.02 0.99
N GLY A 25 3.15 15.33 0.99
CA GLY A 25 2.14 16.32 1.33
C GLY A 25 1.95 16.48 2.85
N LYS A 26 1.73 17.73 3.27
CA LYS A 26 1.75 18.11 4.71
C LYS A 26 0.78 17.33 5.60
N LYS A 27 -0.40 16.99 5.08
CA LYS A 27 -1.42 16.26 5.86
C LYS A 27 -1.03 14.80 6.07
N GLU A 28 -0.54 14.14 5.03
CA GLU A 28 -0.13 12.75 5.08
C GLU A 28 1.11 12.57 5.97
N ILE A 29 2.12 13.43 5.80
CA ILE A 29 3.33 13.43 6.64
C ILE A 29 2.95 13.45 8.12
N LYS A 30 2.03 14.33 8.53
CA LYS A 30 1.60 14.43 9.92
C LYS A 30 1.01 13.12 10.45
N VAL A 31 0.12 12.49 9.69
CA VAL A 31 -0.50 11.21 10.06
C VAL A 31 0.54 10.10 10.18
N LEU A 32 1.46 10.01 9.21
CA LEU A 32 2.51 8.99 9.22
C LEU A 32 3.52 9.17 10.36
N GLU A 33 3.82 10.41 10.73
CA GLU A 33 4.63 10.74 11.91
C GLU A 33 3.93 10.32 13.21
N GLU A 34 2.64 10.61 13.35
CA GLU A 34 1.84 10.17 14.48
C GLU A 34 1.84 8.65 14.62
N TRP A 35 1.65 7.92 13.52
CA TRP A 35 1.73 6.45 13.54
C TRP A 35 3.10 5.93 13.94
N ALA A 36 4.18 6.53 13.41
CA ALA A 36 5.54 6.13 13.76
C ALA A 36 5.87 6.34 15.25
N GLN A 37 5.24 7.30 15.91
CA GLN A 37 5.41 7.51 17.36
C GLN A 37 4.77 6.42 18.23
N HIS A 38 3.75 5.72 17.72
CA HIS A 38 3.05 4.68 18.47
C HIS A 38 3.73 3.31 18.45
N PHE A 39 4.65 3.09 17.50
CA PHE A 39 5.29 1.78 17.31
C PHE A 39 6.80 1.92 17.16
N PRO A 40 7.63 1.27 18.01
CA PRO A 40 9.07 1.49 18.04
C PRO A 40 9.81 0.99 16.78
N ASN A 41 9.22 0.07 16.03
CA ASN A 41 9.79 -0.50 14.81
C ASN A 41 9.18 0.09 13.52
N VAL A 42 8.41 1.18 13.64
CA VAL A 42 7.81 1.92 12.52
C VAL A 42 8.54 3.24 12.34
N ILE A 43 8.95 3.53 11.12
CA ILE A 43 9.73 4.72 10.78
C ILE A 43 9.02 5.46 9.64
N SER A 44 8.67 6.72 9.87
CA SER A 44 8.18 7.60 8.80
C SER A 44 9.35 8.16 8.00
N THR A 45 9.36 7.90 6.70
CA THR A 45 10.32 8.49 5.74
C THR A 45 9.68 9.61 4.92
N ALA A 46 8.39 9.85 5.12
CA ALA A 46 7.60 10.79 4.36
C ALA A 46 8.19 12.21 4.40
N GLY A 47 8.49 12.74 3.21
CA GLY A 47 9.08 14.08 3.05
C GLY A 47 10.53 14.22 3.54
N LYS A 48 11.22 13.13 3.90
CA LYS A 48 12.59 13.15 4.44
C LYS A 48 13.65 12.68 3.46
N LEU A 49 13.26 11.96 2.43
CA LEU A 49 14.19 11.33 1.49
C LEU A 49 14.05 11.93 0.09
N THR A 50 15.13 11.93 -0.66
CA THR A 50 15.09 12.15 -2.11
C THR A 50 14.62 10.86 -2.79
N ILE A 51 14.17 10.96 -4.05
CA ILE A 51 13.76 9.78 -4.81
C ILE A 51 14.84 8.70 -4.91
N ASN A 52 16.10 9.09 -5.05
CA ASN A 52 17.21 8.14 -5.10
C ASN A 52 17.39 7.41 -3.76
N MET A 53 17.20 8.11 -2.65
CA MET A 53 17.26 7.53 -1.31
C MET A 53 16.07 6.61 -1.06
N GLU A 54 14.88 6.96 -1.53
CA GLU A 54 13.69 6.10 -1.45
C GLU A 54 13.91 4.81 -2.24
N LEU A 55 14.40 4.88 -3.47
CA LEU A 55 14.72 3.70 -4.28
C LEU A 55 15.79 2.82 -3.61
N ALA A 56 16.84 3.42 -3.07
CA ALA A 56 17.89 2.68 -2.33
C ALA A 56 17.31 1.98 -1.09
N LEU A 57 16.43 2.65 -0.35
CA LEU A 57 15.76 2.05 0.81
C LEU A 57 14.82 0.93 0.35
N MET A 58 13.97 1.16 -0.65
CA MET A 58 13.04 0.17 -1.20
C MET A 58 13.76 -1.08 -1.69
N SER A 59 14.94 -0.95 -2.32
CA SER A 59 15.70 -2.10 -2.83
C SER A 59 16.16 -3.10 -1.76
N ASN A 60 16.12 -2.71 -0.49
CA ASN A 60 16.47 -3.55 0.66
C ASN A 60 15.24 -4.06 1.43
N MET A 61 14.05 -3.89 0.90
CA MET A 61 12.80 -4.36 1.54
C MET A 61 12.38 -5.72 1.02
N ASP A 62 11.65 -6.44 1.83
CA ASP A 62 11.10 -7.76 1.49
C ASP A 62 9.79 -7.65 0.70
N VAL A 63 9.00 -6.59 0.95
CA VAL A 63 7.72 -6.35 0.30
C VAL A 63 7.30 -4.88 0.43
N MET A 64 6.60 -4.37 -0.57
CA MET A 64 5.90 -3.09 -0.52
C MET A 64 4.39 -3.33 -0.49
N LEU A 65 3.71 -2.79 0.52
CA LEU A 65 2.25 -2.66 0.53
C LEU A 65 1.87 -1.26 0.02
N VAL A 66 1.03 -1.18 -0.99
CA VAL A 66 0.67 0.09 -1.61
C VAL A 66 -0.73 0.03 -2.21
N MET A 67 -1.39 1.17 -2.27
CA MET A 67 -2.55 1.35 -3.15
C MET A 67 -2.07 1.72 -4.56
N ASP A 68 -3.00 1.89 -5.51
CA ASP A 68 -2.69 2.40 -6.86
C ASP A 68 -2.05 3.80 -6.76
N ALA A 69 -0.73 3.83 -6.69
CA ALA A 69 0.07 5.03 -6.43
C ALA A 69 1.50 4.91 -7.00
N ALA A 70 2.19 6.04 -7.11
CA ALA A 70 3.54 6.12 -7.65
C ALA A 70 4.55 5.16 -6.99
N ASN A 71 4.42 4.93 -5.68
CA ASN A 71 5.30 4.03 -4.93
C ASN A 71 5.25 2.58 -5.41
N MET A 72 4.14 2.13 -6.02
CA MET A 72 4.05 0.83 -6.67
C MET A 72 5.06 0.70 -7.82
N HIS A 73 5.17 1.75 -8.62
CA HIS A 73 6.10 1.78 -9.74
C HIS A 73 7.55 1.89 -9.29
N LEU A 74 7.82 2.70 -8.26
CA LEU A 74 9.18 2.82 -7.68
C LEU A 74 9.67 1.49 -7.10
N ALA A 75 8.82 0.79 -6.34
CA ALA A 75 9.13 -0.53 -5.82
C ALA A 75 9.36 -1.56 -6.95
N SER A 76 8.59 -1.47 -8.02
CA SER A 76 8.76 -2.32 -9.21
C SER A 76 10.09 -2.08 -9.92
N LEU A 77 10.57 -0.83 -10.00
CA LEU A 77 11.87 -0.50 -10.60
C LEU A 77 13.04 -1.14 -9.85
N VAL A 78 12.95 -1.31 -8.55
CA VAL A 78 13.97 -1.98 -7.73
C VAL A 78 13.69 -3.46 -7.51
N ASN A 79 12.70 -4.00 -8.22
CA ASN A 79 12.37 -5.42 -8.30
C ASN A 79 12.03 -6.09 -6.97
N ILE A 80 11.40 -5.37 -6.04
CA ILE A 80 10.85 -5.96 -4.82
C ILE A 80 9.38 -6.35 -5.04
N PRO A 81 8.87 -7.39 -4.36
CA PRO A 81 7.46 -7.77 -4.44
C PRO A 81 6.54 -6.63 -3.98
N VAL A 82 5.46 -6.42 -4.71
CA VAL A 82 4.44 -5.43 -4.37
C VAL A 82 3.11 -6.13 -4.10
N VAL A 83 2.55 -5.91 -2.93
CA VAL A 83 1.15 -6.21 -2.61
C VAL A 83 0.34 -4.94 -2.86
N SER A 84 -0.50 -4.95 -3.88
CA SER A 84 -1.24 -3.77 -4.33
C SER A 84 -2.74 -3.88 -4.05
N ILE A 85 -3.32 -2.80 -3.51
CA ILE A 85 -4.75 -2.68 -3.18
C ILE A 85 -5.43 -1.82 -4.23
N TRP A 86 -6.50 -2.35 -4.83
CA TRP A 86 -7.24 -1.69 -5.89
C TRP A 86 -8.72 -1.49 -5.50
N GLY A 87 -9.16 -0.25 -5.57
CA GLY A 87 -10.54 0.16 -5.31
C GLY A 87 -11.31 0.50 -6.60
N ALA A 88 -11.51 1.77 -6.86
CA ALA A 88 -12.25 2.27 -8.03
C ALA A 88 -11.52 2.02 -9.36
N THR A 89 -10.20 1.91 -9.34
CA THR A 89 -9.34 1.57 -10.47
C THR A 89 -9.20 0.05 -10.62
N HIS A 90 -8.58 -0.41 -11.70
CA HIS A 90 -8.38 -1.83 -11.95
C HIS A 90 -7.06 -2.08 -12.70
N PRO A 91 -6.31 -3.15 -12.36
CA PRO A 91 -5.06 -3.48 -13.05
C PRO A 91 -5.20 -3.64 -14.57
N CYS A 92 -6.38 -4.03 -15.07
CA CYS A 92 -6.63 -4.18 -16.51
C CYS A 92 -6.47 -2.88 -17.32
N ALA A 93 -6.46 -1.72 -16.66
CA ALA A 93 -6.20 -0.44 -17.29
C ALA A 93 -4.71 -0.22 -17.64
N GLY A 94 -3.84 -1.17 -17.31
CA GLY A 94 -2.40 -1.10 -17.62
C GLY A 94 -1.55 -0.37 -16.58
N PHE A 95 -2.11 -0.04 -15.42
CA PHE A 95 -1.39 0.68 -14.36
C PHE A 95 -0.75 -0.24 -13.31
N ALA A 96 -0.78 -1.56 -13.50
CA ALA A 96 -0.07 -2.48 -12.62
C ALA A 96 1.45 -2.22 -12.64
N GLY A 97 2.12 -2.48 -11.51
CA GLY A 97 3.57 -2.36 -11.42
C GLY A 97 4.27 -3.32 -12.40
N TRP A 98 5.35 -2.85 -13.00
CA TRP A 98 6.13 -3.65 -13.93
C TRP A 98 6.70 -4.91 -13.25
N ASN A 99 6.61 -6.04 -13.94
CA ASN A 99 7.09 -7.34 -13.46
C ASN A 99 6.51 -7.80 -12.10
N GLN A 100 5.33 -7.29 -11.72
CA GLN A 100 4.65 -7.70 -10.49
C GLN A 100 3.68 -8.86 -10.74
N SER A 101 3.58 -9.75 -9.76
CA SER A 101 2.66 -10.89 -9.83
C SER A 101 1.20 -10.43 -9.64
N ALA A 102 0.32 -10.86 -10.55
CA ALA A 102 -1.12 -10.64 -10.40
C ALA A 102 -1.69 -11.28 -9.12
N ALA A 103 -1.05 -12.33 -8.60
CA ALA A 103 -1.44 -12.98 -7.35
C ALA A 103 -1.30 -12.08 -6.12
N ASN A 104 -0.48 -11.02 -6.21
CA ASN A 104 -0.29 -10.03 -5.13
C ASN A 104 -1.25 -8.84 -5.24
N THR A 105 -2.27 -8.94 -6.07
CA THR A 105 -3.30 -7.91 -6.24
C THR A 105 -4.49 -8.19 -5.33
N ILE A 106 -4.82 -7.24 -4.47
CA ILE A 106 -5.98 -7.32 -3.57
C ILE A 106 -7.08 -6.42 -4.12
N GLN A 107 -8.21 -7.01 -4.46
CA GLN A 107 -9.35 -6.31 -5.01
C GLN A 107 -10.64 -7.09 -4.76
N ILE A 108 -11.77 -6.38 -4.74
CA ILE A 108 -13.10 -6.98 -4.67
C ILE A 108 -13.71 -6.94 -6.08
N ASP A 109 -14.19 -8.07 -6.54
CA ASP A 109 -14.90 -8.15 -7.82
C ASP A 109 -16.30 -7.54 -7.67
N LEU A 110 -16.54 -6.44 -8.37
CA LEU A 110 -17.83 -5.72 -8.36
C LEU A 110 -18.15 -5.27 -9.78
N PRO A 111 -19.43 -5.38 -10.21
CA PRO A 111 -19.86 -4.96 -11.55
C PRO A 111 -19.59 -3.48 -11.87
N CYS A 112 -19.45 -2.66 -10.84
CA CYS A 112 -19.16 -1.22 -10.99
C CYS A 112 -17.69 -0.91 -11.27
N ARG A 113 -16.79 -1.89 -11.21
CA ARG A 113 -15.35 -1.68 -11.40
C ARG A 113 -14.89 -2.04 -12.81
N PRO A 114 -13.96 -1.27 -13.39
CA PRO A 114 -13.46 0.02 -12.90
C PRO A 114 -14.47 1.15 -13.14
N CYS A 115 -14.73 1.98 -12.14
CA CYS A 115 -15.59 3.16 -12.29
C CYS A 115 -14.79 4.46 -12.48
N SER A 116 -13.48 4.41 -12.30
CA SER A 116 -12.54 5.49 -12.55
C SER A 116 -11.25 4.94 -13.15
N LEU A 117 -10.64 5.68 -14.06
CA LEU A 117 -9.37 5.30 -14.66
C LEU A 117 -8.19 5.61 -13.72
N SER A 118 -8.23 6.76 -13.05
CA SER A 118 -7.17 7.30 -12.18
C SER A 118 -7.64 7.60 -10.74
N GLY A 119 -8.83 7.13 -10.36
CA GLY A 119 -9.31 7.24 -8.98
C GLY A 119 -9.95 8.59 -8.61
N GLU A 120 -10.03 9.56 -9.54
CA GLU A 120 -10.52 10.90 -9.27
C GLU A 120 -12.04 11.02 -9.13
N LYS A 121 -12.79 10.01 -9.59
CA LYS A 121 -14.25 10.04 -9.55
C LYS A 121 -14.79 9.62 -8.19
N HIS A 122 -15.78 10.35 -7.71
CA HIS A 122 -16.53 9.93 -6.53
C HIS A 122 -17.33 8.65 -6.79
N CYS A 123 -17.42 7.81 -5.77
CA CYS A 123 -18.23 6.60 -5.83
C CYS A 123 -19.71 6.94 -6.05
N TYR A 124 -20.28 6.55 -7.19
CA TYR A 124 -21.69 6.80 -7.48
C TYR A 124 -22.63 6.00 -6.55
N ARG A 125 -22.16 4.84 -6.04
CA ARG A 125 -22.87 4.04 -5.04
C ARG A 125 -22.82 4.65 -3.64
N LYS A 126 -21.89 5.56 -3.39
CA LYS A 126 -21.62 6.24 -2.10
C LYS A 126 -21.17 5.31 -0.95
N ASP A 127 -21.11 3.99 -1.17
CA ASP A 127 -20.72 3.00 -0.16
C ASP A 127 -19.25 2.58 -0.22
N TYR A 128 -18.54 2.93 -1.29
CA TYR A 128 -17.13 2.54 -1.52
C TYR A 128 -16.89 1.03 -1.29
N ALA A 129 -17.87 0.18 -1.64
CA ALA A 129 -17.85 -1.26 -1.39
C ALA A 129 -16.54 -1.94 -1.86
N CYS A 130 -15.92 -1.45 -2.94
CA CYS A 130 -14.65 -1.96 -3.45
C CYS A 130 -13.48 -1.83 -2.44
N LEU A 131 -13.44 -0.75 -1.65
CA LEU A 131 -12.44 -0.55 -0.60
C LEU A 131 -12.94 -1.05 0.76
N GLN A 132 -14.23 -0.86 1.05
CA GLN A 132 -14.81 -1.31 2.31
C GLN A 132 -14.83 -2.84 2.45
N GLY A 133 -14.97 -3.57 1.35
CA GLY A 133 -14.91 -5.03 1.33
C GLY A 133 -13.51 -5.61 1.56
N ILE A 134 -12.45 -4.83 1.37
CA ILE A 134 -11.09 -5.28 1.67
C ILE A 134 -10.86 -5.13 3.17
N THR A 135 -10.57 -6.26 3.83
CA THR A 135 -10.34 -6.30 5.28
C THR A 135 -8.85 -6.26 5.60
N PRO A 136 -8.44 -5.83 6.82
CA PRO A 136 -7.06 -5.92 7.27
C PRO A 136 -6.49 -7.34 7.18
N GLU A 137 -7.30 -8.36 7.51
CA GLU A 137 -6.90 -9.76 7.47
C GLU A 137 -6.52 -10.21 6.06
N MET A 138 -7.27 -9.82 5.04
CA MET A 138 -6.95 -10.10 3.63
C MET A 138 -5.58 -9.54 3.25
N VAL A 139 -5.28 -8.32 3.67
CA VAL A 139 -4.00 -7.65 3.39
C VAL A 139 -2.85 -8.36 4.10
N ILE A 140 -3.02 -8.66 5.38
CA ILE A 140 -2.03 -9.36 6.20
C ILE A 140 -1.72 -10.75 5.64
N GLU A 141 -2.75 -11.48 5.20
CA GLU A 141 -2.58 -12.80 4.57
C GLU A 141 -1.73 -12.73 3.30
N HIS A 142 -1.99 -11.74 2.43
CA HIS A 142 -1.21 -11.55 1.22
C HIS A 142 0.26 -11.20 1.53
N ILE A 143 0.50 -10.31 2.48
CA ILE A 143 1.85 -9.97 2.92
C ILE A 143 2.56 -11.24 3.44
N ASN A 144 1.91 -12.03 4.28
CA ASN A 144 2.48 -13.26 4.82
C ASN A 144 2.87 -14.27 3.73
N LYS A 145 2.05 -14.40 2.68
CA LYS A 145 2.37 -15.28 1.53
C LYS A 145 3.59 -14.82 0.75
N VAL A 146 3.80 -13.51 0.64
CA VAL A 146 4.92 -12.94 -0.10
C VAL A 146 6.23 -13.09 0.65
N ILE A 147 6.24 -12.91 1.98
CA ILE A 147 7.46 -12.91 2.81
C ILE A 147 7.79 -14.28 3.43
N SER A 148 6.93 -15.25 3.25
CA SER A 148 7.17 -16.63 3.74
C SER A 148 8.09 -17.42 2.83
#